data_c17bf58dbd1870f14193898222f3d6b5
#
_entry.id   c17bf58dbd1870f14193898222f3d6b5
#
_cell.length_a   1.000
_cell.length_b   1.000
_cell.length_c   1.000
_cell.angle_alpha   90.00
_cell.angle_beta   90.00
_cell.angle_gamma   90.00
#
_symmetry.space_group_name_H-M   'P 1'
#
loop_
_entity.id
_entity.type
_entity.pdbx_description
1 polymer ?
#
loop_
_entity_poly.entity_id
_entity_poly.type
_entity_poly.pdbx_seq_one_letter_code
_entity_poly.pdbx_strand_id
1 'polypeptide(L)'
;MLQVKIGLIVGLAAPLFLLTGCFDSDNKTVPLAENDNNRIRLAMLLPPRSGLTPLSDDAFKLSRWSTAETLLNLNDEGNLTPALATEWHRLTPTAWRFQLRSEVLFHDGTPFNAKAVVNALNTAATAKPKPRILDGVDLTIEADGEYSVIVHTATPDPLLPQRLTSPQLSILSHNAYGDNGVINPINTGTGAFVLVNVHGTSSAQLNRFEGYWGEPAKAAGIDVSFVPDGLARASALRTHSVDIVEAIPVSQAPLLDPNLVHEVPMPRTNTLYLNTRQGVMADPAIRAAVRDAIDREQIVNTVYEKRADIAQGLLGPAIPWAAKLRQPIKHPTPAGHPNGAIITLATFTDRTELPEVAVYLAQQLTQAGFKVRQVVREYSQIEADALAGKFDAFILSRATVLDSGDPVAYMYSDFSCKGSFNIAQLCQLDIDNALEKASELPAGLERQQAIMDAEALILASDAAIPMLHERVIQGESAYVRHADRDPRERTLISNQTYLSTIIETSK
;
A
#
# COMPACT_ATOMS: atom_id res chain seq x y z
N MET A 1 -13.07 73.93 -44.07
CA MET A 1 -11.69 74.14 -44.50
C MET A 1 -10.92 72.90 -44.17
N LEU A 2 -10.89 71.96 -45.03
CA LEU A 2 -10.03 71.76 -46.21
C LEU A 2 -8.53 71.80 -45.85
N GLN A 3 -7.91 70.64 -45.77
CA GLN A 3 -6.76 70.34 -46.66
C GLN A 3 -6.44 68.84 -46.72
N VAL A 4 -6.46 68.38 -47.92
CA VAL A 4 -5.99 67.14 -48.45
C VAL A 4 -4.47 67.15 -48.53
N LYS A 5 -3.75 66.12 -48.16
CA LYS A 5 -2.41 65.82 -48.64
C LYS A 5 -2.32 64.39 -49.13
N ILE A 6 -2.11 64.28 -50.40
CA ILE A 6 -1.72 63.15 -51.22
C ILE A 6 -0.28 62.76 -50.89
N GLY A 7 0.04 61.53 -50.70
CA GLY A 7 1.39 60.95 -50.47
C GLY A 7 1.56 59.57 -50.99
N LEU A 8 2.05 59.51 -52.17
CA LEU A 8 2.94 58.57 -52.91
C LEU A 8 2.93 57.08 -52.49
N ILE A 9 2.48 56.26 -53.45
CA ILE A 9 2.64 54.81 -53.48
C ILE A 9 4.07 54.50 -53.97
N VAL A 10 4.87 53.79 -53.18
CA VAL A 10 6.11 53.17 -53.61
C VAL A 10 5.87 51.63 -53.54
N GLY A 11 5.82 51.02 -54.70
CA GLY A 11 5.73 49.57 -54.84
C GLY A 11 7.07 48.92 -54.46
N LEU A 12 7.01 47.94 -53.56
CA LEU A 12 8.13 47.06 -53.27
C LEU A 12 7.73 45.63 -53.72
N ALA A 13 8.37 45.16 -54.77
CA ALA A 13 8.29 43.78 -55.23
C ALA A 13 9.01 42.87 -54.23
N ALA A 14 8.30 41.91 -53.62
CA ALA A 14 8.88 40.86 -52.83
C ALA A 14 9.19 39.65 -53.69
N PRO A 15 10.38 39.06 -53.62
CA PRO A 15 10.69 37.80 -54.30
C PRO A 15 10.06 36.61 -53.57
N LEU A 16 9.36 35.78 -54.33
CA LEU A 16 8.80 34.50 -53.87
C LEU A 16 9.97 33.52 -53.71
N PHE A 17 10.38 33.24 -52.48
CA PHE A 17 11.26 32.11 -52.17
C PHE A 17 10.41 30.83 -52.01
N LEU A 18 10.56 29.96 -52.98
CA LEU A 18 10.10 28.54 -52.88
C LEU A 18 10.99 27.83 -51.87
N LEU A 19 10.49 27.64 -50.63
CA LEU A 19 11.09 26.74 -49.65
C LEU A 19 10.63 25.32 -49.96
N THR A 20 11.45 24.56 -50.70
CA THR A 20 11.41 23.10 -50.68
C THR A 20 11.95 22.62 -49.35
N GLY A 21 11.05 22.39 -48.39
CA GLY A 21 11.40 21.73 -47.16
C GLY A 21 11.52 20.23 -47.38
N CYS A 22 12.74 19.72 -47.44
CA CYS A 22 13.01 18.30 -47.19
C CYS A 22 12.59 18.00 -45.73
N PHE A 23 11.58 17.13 -45.56
CA PHE A 23 11.34 16.48 -44.28
C PHE A 23 12.44 15.42 -44.12
N ASP A 24 13.54 15.85 -43.49
CA ASP A 24 14.48 14.93 -42.89
C ASP A 24 13.85 14.50 -41.57
N SER A 25 13.48 13.23 -41.45
CA SER A 25 13.03 12.62 -40.22
C SER A 25 14.24 12.34 -39.32
N ASP A 26 14.94 13.39 -38.92
CA ASP A 26 15.85 13.31 -37.79
C ASP A 26 15.01 13.15 -36.53
N ASN A 27 15.11 11.98 -35.98
CA ASN A 27 14.70 11.66 -34.62
C ASN A 27 15.48 12.56 -33.64
N LYS A 28 15.05 13.80 -33.51
CA LYS A 28 15.55 14.70 -32.47
C LYS A 28 15.04 14.16 -31.14
N THR A 29 15.87 13.36 -30.47
CA THR A 29 15.82 13.22 -29.03
C THR A 29 15.68 14.61 -28.41
N VAL A 30 14.49 14.92 -27.89
CA VAL A 30 14.30 16.11 -27.07
C VAL A 30 15.17 15.86 -25.83
N PRO A 31 16.18 16.70 -25.54
CA PRO A 31 16.89 16.56 -24.29
C PRO A 31 15.87 16.85 -23.20
N LEU A 32 15.66 15.88 -22.31
CA LEU A 32 15.04 16.18 -21.02
C LEU A 32 15.80 17.33 -20.38
N ALA A 33 15.10 18.23 -19.70
CA ALA A 33 15.74 19.14 -18.79
C ALA A 33 16.69 18.31 -17.92
N GLU A 34 17.98 18.55 -18.07
CA GLU A 34 19.03 17.81 -17.37
C GLU A 34 18.67 17.79 -15.89
N ASN A 35 18.28 16.60 -15.41
CA ASN A 35 18.23 16.35 -13.98
C ASN A 35 19.68 16.12 -13.57
N ASP A 36 20.42 17.23 -13.45
CA ASP A 36 21.88 17.30 -13.28
C ASP A 36 22.39 16.49 -12.06
N ASN A 37 21.47 15.98 -11.22
CA ASN A 37 21.79 15.38 -9.94
C ASN A 37 21.42 13.89 -9.80
N ASN A 38 20.95 13.19 -10.83
CA ASN A 38 20.53 11.76 -10.73
C ASN A 38 19.58 11.50 -9.53
N ARG A 39 18.64 12.41 -9.27
CA ARG A 39 17.61 12.30 -8.24
C ARG A 39 16.31 11.81 -8.86
N ILE A 40 15.65 10.86 -8.20
CA ILE A 40 14.38 10.28 -8.66
C ILE A 40 13.23 11.17 -8.17
N ARG A 41 12.40 11.65 -9.08
CA ARG A 41 11.16 12.38 -8.77
C ARG A 41 10.01 11.40 -8.69
N LEU A 42 9.41 11.27 -7.49
CA LEU A 42 8.36 10.29 -7.19
C LEU A 42 7.04 10.99 -6.87
N ALA A 43 5.95 10.58 -7.53
CA ALA A 43 4.59 10.95 -7.13
C ALA A 43 3.91 9.79 -6.38
N MET A 44 3.50 10.04 -5.14
CA MET A 44 2.81 9.08 -4.29
C MET A 44 1.33 9.42 -4.10
N LEU A 45 0.54 8.37 -3.92
CA LEU A 45 -0.91 8.44 -3.77
C LEU A 45 -1.35 9.09 -2.45
N LEU A 46 -0.82 8.64 -1.33
CA LEU A 46 -1.27 9.03 0.00
C LEU A 46 -0.23 9.91 0.71
N PRO A 47 -0.62 11.12 1.16
CA PRO A 47 0.23 11.91 2.04
C PRO A 47 0.41 11.22 3.41
N PRO A 48 1.44 11.62 4.19
CA PRO A 48 1.58 11.17 5.57
C PRO A 48 0.37 11.59 6.41
N ARG A 49 -0.09 10.69 7.28
CA ARG A 49 -1.21 10.93 8.19
C ARG A 49 -0.78 11.06 9.64
N SER A 50 0.36 10.53 9.98
CA SER A 50 0.86 10.41 11.36
C SER A 50 2.30 10.89 11.48
N GLY A 51 2.73 11.86 10.67
CA GLY A 51 4.09 12.42 10.70
C GLY A 51 5.19 11.43 10.34
N LEU A 52 4.87 10.41 9.53
CA LEU A 52 5.77 9.32 9.13
C LEU A 52 6.24 8.46 10.32
N THR A 53 5.49 8.41 11.42
CA THR A 53 5.83 7.46 12.51
C THR A 53 5.82 6.02 11.98
N PRO A 54 6.79 5.18 12.34
CA PRO A 54 6.77 3.76 11.99
C PRO A 54 5.62 2.98 12.64
N LEU A 55 5.02 3.51 13.72
CA LEU A 55 3.94 2.82 14.45
C LEU A 55 2.57 2.86 13.75
N SER A 56 2.48 3.46 12.58
CA SER A 56 1.26 3.58 11.77
C SER A 56 1.49 3.05 10.35
N ASP A 57 0.49 3.17 9.48
CA ASP A 57 0.62 2.84 8.06
C ASP A 57 1.59 3.77 7.30
N ASP A 58 2.00 4.89 7.90
CA ASP A 58 3.07 5.73 7.34
C ASP A 58 4.42 5.00 7.28
N ALA A 59 4.62 3.94 8.07
CA ALA A 59 5.79 3.07 8.01
C ALA A 59 6.08 2.53 6.60
N PHE A 60 5.03 2.24 5.82
CA PHE A 60 5.18 1.73 4.46
C PHE A 60 5.79 2.75 3.51
N LYS A 61 5.66 4.06 3.75
CA LYS A 61 6.37 5.10 2.99
C LYS A 61 7.87 5.04 3.26
N LEU A 62 8.26 4.89 4.54
CA LEU A 62 9.66 4.76 4.93
C LEU A 62 10.32 3.52 4.29
N SER A 63 9.60 2.41 4.24
CA SER A 63 10.04 1.18 3.59
C SER A 63 10.16 1.34 2.07
N ARG A 64 9.15 1.94 1.40
CA ARG A 64 9.14 2.17 -0.05
C ARG A 64 10.26 3.06 -0.55
N TRP A 65 10.78 3.94 0.30
CA TRP A 65 11.93 4.80 0.03
C TRP A 65 13.25 4.19 0.48
N SER A 66 13.26 2.95 1.00
CA SER A 66 14.47 2.31 1.57
C SER A 66 15.20 3.20 2.58
N THR A 67 14.46 3.90 3.46
CA THR A 67 15.03 4.76 4.51
C THR A 67 15.03 4.11 5.89
N ALA A 68 14.03 3.27 6.19
CA ALA A 68 13.96 2.52 7.45
C ALA A 68 13.92 1.02 7.17
N GLU A 69 14.65 0.25 7.96
CA GLU A 69 14.81 -1.19 7.78
C GLU A 69 14.34 -1.95 9.02
N THR A 70 14.00 -3.22 8.82
CA THR A 70 13.52 -4.18 9.81
C THR A 70 14.59 -5.22 10.13
N LEU A 71 14.36 -6.05 11.16
CA LEU A 71 15.30 -7.14 11.48
C LEU A 71 15.41 -8.16 10.35
N LEU A 72 14.30 -8.48 9.72
CA LEU A 72 14.21 -9.44 8.62
C LEU A 72 13.44 -8.84 7.45
N ASN A 73 13.64 -9.37 6.25
CA ASN A 73 12.88 -9.06 5.05
C ASN A 73 12.15 -10.29 4.50
N LEU A 74 11.28 -10.07 3.52
CA LEU A 74 10.67 -11.11 2.69
C LEU A 74 11.20 -10.99 1.26
N ASN A 75 11.54 -12.12 0.65
CA ASN A 75 11.82 -12.17 -0.78
C ASN A 75 10.52 -12.19 -1.60
N ASP A 76 10.62 -12.26 -2.93
CA ASP A 76 9.46 -12.21 -3.83
C ASP A 76 8.49 -13.38 -3.61
N GLU A 77 8.97 -14.54 -3.16
CA GLU A 77 8.15 -15.70 -2.82
C GLU A 77 7.49 -15.60 -1.44
N GLY A 78 7.86 -14.58 -0.63
CA GLY A 78 7.36 -14.41 0.74
C GLY A 78 8.14 -15.17 1.79
N ASN A 79 9.33 -15.66 1.46
CA ASN A 79 10.21 -16.32 2.42
C ASN A 79 11.05 -15.29 3.17
N LEU A 80 11.37 -15.63 4.43
CA LEU A 80 12.24 -14.81 5.27
C LEU A 80 13.65 -14.74 4.72
N THR A 81 14.20 -13.53 4.72
CA THR A 81 15.60 -13.25 4.39
C THR A 81 16.25 -12.37 5.44
N PRO A 82 17.60 -12.50 5.66
CA PRO A 82 18.33 -11.62 6.56
C PRO A 82 18.26 -10.14 6.14
N ALA A 83 18.15 -9.25 7.13
CA ALA A 83 18.31 -7.80 6.95
C ALA A 83 19.21 -7.24 8.06
N LEU A 84 18.67 -6.49 9.05
CA LEU A 84 19.43 -6.04 10.21
C LEU A 84 19.78 -7.18 11.18
N ALA A 85 19.03 -8.29 11.14
CA ALA A 85 19.45 -9.55 11.75
C ALA A 85 19.97 -10.52 10.69
N THR A 86 21.03 -11.25 11.01
CA THR A 86 21.70 -12.20 10.13
C THR A 86 21.21 -13.63 10.32
N GLU A 87 20.77 -13.97 11.54
CA GLU A 87 20.27 -15.30 11.94
C GLU A 87 19.19 -15.17 12.98
N TRP A 88 18.29 -16.17 13.05
CA TRP A 88 17.26 -16.27 14.07
C TRP A 88 16.96 -17.71 14.44
N HIS A 89 16.73 -17.95 15.73
CA HIS A 89 16.50 -19.29 16.27
C HIS A 89 15.39 -19.26 17.32
N ARG A 90 14.48 -20.21 17.24
CA ARG A 90 13.47 -20.42 18.27
C ARG A 90 14.08 -21.10 19.48
N LEU A 91 14.06 -20.45 20.64
CA LEU A 91 14.59 -20.98 21.88
C LEU A 91 13.52 -21.80 22.63
N THR A 92 12.30 -21.28 22.67
CA THR A 92 11.12 -21.90 23.31
C THR A 92 9.88 -21.61 22.45
N PRO A 93 8.71 -22.19 22.72
CA PRO A 93 7.49 -21.81 22.02
C PRO A 93 7.17 -20.30 22.06
N THR A 94 7.64 -19.58 23.09
CA THR A 94 7.38 -18.15 23.32
C THR A 94 8.63 -17.28 23.26
N ALA A 95 9.76 -17.80 22.81
CA ALA A 95 11.00 -17.01 22.76
C ALA A 95 11.84 -17.31 21.53
N TRP A 96 12.33 -16.24 20.90
CA TRP A 96 13.21 -16.30 19.75
C TRP A 96 14.44 -15.44 19.98
N ARG A 97 15.62 -15.93 19.58
CA ARG A 97 16.89 -15.17 19.52
C ARG A 97 17.12 -14.68 18.12
N PHE A 98 17.57 -13.43 17.98
CA PHE A 98 17.99 -12.81 16.73
C PHE A 98 19.44 -12.32 16.87
N GLN A 99 20.32 -12.81 16.00
CA GLN A 99 21.67 -12.32 15.86
C GLN A 99 21.67 -11.08 14.98
N LEU A 100 22.18 -9.97 15.47
CA LEU A 100 22.19 -8.69 14.79
C LEU A 100 23.45 -8.51 13.94
N ARG A 101 23.31 -7.75 12.86
CA ARG A 101 24.42 -7.32 12.03
C ARG A 101 25.30 -6.33 12.80
N SER A 102 26.61 -6.51 12.77
CA SER A 102 27.59 -5.55 13.26
C SER A 102 27.93 -4.49 12.20
N GLU A 103 28.60 -3.41 12.62
CA GLU A 103 29.11 -2.36 11.73
C GLU A 103 28.05 -1.60 10.91
N VAL A 104 26.78 -1.62 11.36
CA VAL A 104 25.71 -0.80 10.79
C VAL A 104 25.63 0.52 11.54
N LEU A 105 25.51 1.61 10.78
CA LEU A 105 25.28 2.95 11.31
C LEU A 105 23.85 3.42 10.99
N PHE A 106 23.25 4.13 11.92
CA PHE A 106 22.07 4.96 11.60
C PHE A 106 22.49 6.20 10.83
N HIS A 107 21.54 6.84 10.18
CA HIS A 107 21.75 8.06 9.39
C HIS A 107 22.34 9.20 10.22
N ASP A 108 22.09 9.24 11.53
CA ASP A 108 22.64 10.21 12.48
C ASP A 108 24.07 9.84 12.96
N GLY A 109 24.67 8.79 12.42
CA GLY A 109 26.01 8.31 12.74
C GLY A 109 26.10 7.46 14.02
N THR A 110 24.99 7.24 14.74
CA THR A 110 24.98 6.36 15.92
C THR A 110 25.03 4.87 15.52
N PRO A 111 25.67 3.98 16.30
CA PRO A 111 25.77 2.58 15.95
C PRO A 111 24.46 1.83 16.18
N PHE A 112 24.12 0.93 15.25
CA PHE A 112 23.07 -0.06 15.40
C PHE A 112 23.55 -1.20 16.30
N ASN A 113 22.77 -1.52 17.34
CA ASN A 113 23.06 -2.59 18.30
C ASN A 113 21.79 -3.07 19.00
N ALA A 114 21.93 -4.03 19.93
CA ALA A 114 20.84 -4.59 20.70
C ALA A 114 20.01 -3.53 21.46
N LYS A 115 20.64 -2.48 21.98
CA LYS A 115 19.92 -1.42 22.72
C LYS A 115 18.95 -0.66 21.83
N ALA A 116 19.36 -0.38 20.57
CA ALA A 116 18.49 0.28 19.61
C ALA A 116 17.26 -0.60 19.25
N VAL A 117 17.47 -1.90 19.05
CA VAL A 117 16.40 -2.87 18.79
C VAL A 117 15.44 -2.97 19.97
N VAL A 118 15.97 -3.11 21.20
CA VAL A 118 15.17 -3.15 22.43
C VAL A 118 14.32 -1.89 22.58
N ASN A 119 14.90 -0.72 22.35
CA ASN A 119 14.18 0.55 22.41
C ASN A 119 13.04 0.62 21.37
N ALA A 120 13.33 0.33 20.11
CA ALA A 120 12.35 0.41 19.01
C ALA A 120 11.19 -0.56 19.23
N LEU A 121 11.47 -1.84 19.47
CA LEU A 121 10.44 -2.88 19.57
C LEU A 121 9.62 -2.77 20.87
N ASN A 122 10.23 -2.41 22.03
CA ASN A 122 9.47 -2.17 23.24
C ASN A 122 8.59 -0.92 23.13
N THR A 123 9.06 0.13 22.43
CA THR A 123 8.21 1.29 22.12
C THR A 123 6.99 0.88 21.29
N ALA A 124 7.19 0.06 20.26
CA ALA A 124 6.09 -0.46 19.44
C ALA A 124 5.12 -1.34 20.25
N ALA A 125 5.66 -2.24 21.12
CA ALA A 125 4.86 -3.14 21.94
C ALA A 125 3.99 -2.42 22.98
N THR A 126 4.41 -1.25 23.45
CA THR A 126 3.71 -0.46 24.48
C THR A 126 2.92 0.71 23.93
N ALA A 127 3.01 0.99 22.64
CA ALA A 127 2.32 2.09 21.97
C ALA A 127 0.79 2.01 22.11
N LYS A 128 0.15 3.18 22.09
CA LYS A 128 -1.32 3.30 22.10
C LYS A 128 -1.78 4.32 21.03
N PRO A 129 -2.39 3.86 19.94
CA PRO A 129 -2.65 2.45 19.59
C PRO A 129 -1.37 1.66 19.26
N LYS A 130 -1.40 0.35 19.45
CA LYS A 130 -0.33 -0.54 18.97
C LYS A 130 -0.28 -0.54 17.44
N PRO A 131 0.89 -0.76 16.83
CA PRO A 131 0.97 -1.12 15.42
C PRO A 131 0.09 -2.34 15.11
N ARG A 132 -0.63 -2.30 14.00
CA ARG A 132 -1.58 -3.36 13.60
C ARG A 132 -0.95 -4.75 13.56
N ILE A 133 0.32 -4.86 13.17
CA ILE A 133 1.05 -6.13 13.15
C ILE A 133 1.15 -6.81 14.53
N LEU A 134 0.99 -6.03 15.60
CA LEU A 134 1.00 -6.51 16.96
C LEU A 134 -0.41 -6.66 17.57
N ASP A 135 -1.47 -6.60 16.79
CA ASP A 135 -2.83 -6.90 17.25
C ASP A 135 -2.89 -8.34 17.80
N GLY A 136 -3.32 -8.47 19.05
CA GLY A 136 -3.39 -9.76 19.75
C GLY A 136 -2.03 -10.35 20.15
N VAL A 137 -0.92 -9.59 20.01
CA VAL A 137 0.43 -10.04 20.33
C VAL A 137 1.06 -9.10 21.35
N ASP A 138 1.50 -9.66 22.46
CA ASP A 138 2.27 -8.94 23.48
C ASP A 138 3.73 -9.40 23.41
N LEU A 139 4.62 -8.42 23.21
CA LEU A 139 6.06 -8.64 23.09
C LEU A 139 6.80 -8.02 24.27
N THR A 140 7.88 -8.67 24.69
CA THR A 140 8.94 -8.08 25.49
C THR A 140 10.29 -8.42 24.87
N ILE A 141 11.20 -7.46 24.83
CA ILE A 141 12.47 -7.59 24.15
C ILE A 141 13.59 -7.30 25.14
N GLU A 142 14.60 -8.15 25.20
CA GLU A 142 15.80 -7.96 26.01
C GLU A 142 17.06 -8.13 25.17
N ALA A 143 18.11 -7.41 25.57
CA ALA A 143 19.42 -7.55 24.97
C ALA A 143 20.11 -8.82 25.52
N ASP A 144 20.69 -9.61 24.62
CA ASP A 144 21.49 -10.79 24.93
C ASP A 144 22.94 -10.56 24.38
N GLY A 145 23.60 -9.56 24.97
CA GLY A 145 24.88 -9.03 24.49
C GLY A 145 24.70 -7.80 23.61
N GLU A 146 25.78 -7.39 22.93
CA GLU A 146 25.81 -6.18 22.11
C GLU A 146 25.08 -6.33 20.77
N TYR A 147 25.16 -7.52 20.17
CA TYR A 147 24.61 -7.82 18.83
C TYR A 147 23.69 -9.04 18.84
N SER A 148 22.94 -9.23 19.93
CA SER A 148 21.89 -10.25 20.01
C SER A 148 20.74 -9.76 20.84
N VAL A 149 19.53 -10.13 20.48
CA VAL A 149 18.31 -9.86 21.24
C VAL A 149 17.47 -11.13 21.39
N ILE A 150 16.74 -11.22 22.50
CA ILE A 150 15.71 -12.24 22.69
C ILE A 150 14.36 -11.53 22.69
N VAL A 151 13.46 -12.01 21.86
CA VAL A 151 12.07 -11.53 21.78
C VAL A 151 11.16 -12.59 22.38
N HIS A 152 10.41 -12.20 23.41
CA HIS A 152 9.42 -13.04 24.09
C HIS A 152 8.01 -12.64 23.66
N THR A 153 7.13 -13.63 23.52
CA THR A 153 5.70 -13.47 23.30
C THR A 153 4.92 -14.00 24.50
N ALA A 154 3.77 -13.41 24.81
CA ALA A 154 2.92 -13.90 25.92
C ALA A 154 2.33 -15.29 25.64
N THR A 155 2.07 -15.61 24.38
CA THR A 155 1.59 -16.89 23.89
C THR A 155 2.51 -17.39 22.77
N PRO A 156 2.56 -18.71 22.47
CA PRO A 156 3.35 -19.23 21.37
C PRO A 156 3.03 -18.53 20.03
N ASP A 157 4.04 -17.94 19.41
CA ASP A 157 3.93 -17.33 18.08
C ASP A 157 5.02 -17.89 17.14
N PRO A 158 4.71 -18.93 16.34
CA PRO A 158 5.65 -19.50 15.41
C PRO A 158 6.00 -18.56 14.25
N LEU A 159 5.22 -17.49 14.03
CA LEU A 159 5.42 -16.52 12.97
C LEU A 159 6.00 -15.19 13.47
N LEU A 160 6.55 -15.15 14.69
CA LEU A 160 7.20 -13.94 15.18
C LEU A 160 8.27 -13.41 14.21
N PRO A 161 9.13 -14.24 13.57
CA PRO A 161 10.08 -13.72 12.57
C PRO A 161 9.39 -13.02 11.38
N GLN A 162 8.25 -13.52 10.90
CA GLN A 162 7.47 -12.88 9.85
C GLN A 162 6.91 -11.52 10.29
N ARG A 163 6.44 -11.38 11.54
CA ARG A 163 6.00 -10.08 12.08
C ARG A 163 7.12 -9.06 12.10
N LEU A 164 8.35 -9.50 12.41
CA LEU A 164 9.54 -8.63 12.43
C LEU A 164 10.04 -8.22 11.03
N THR A 165 9.34 -8.60 9.96
CA THR A 165 9.52 -8.06 8.62
C THR A 165 8.60 -6.87 8.34
N SER A 166 7.62 -6.59 9.21
CA SER A 166 6.68 -5.49 8.98
C SER A 166 7.38 -4.14 9.06
N PRO A 167 7.17 -3.24 8.09
CA PRO A 167 7.64 -1.86 8.18
C PRO A 167 7.22 -1.15 9.48
N GLN A 168 6.11 -1.54 10.09
CA GLN A 168 5.67 -1.00 11.37
C GLN A 168 6.60 -1.34 12.55
N LEU A 169 7.53 -2.27 12.37
CA LEU A 169 8.54 -2.67 13.35
C LEU A 169 9.96 -2.32 12.88
N SER A 170 10.10 -1.31 12.03
CA SER A 170 11.40 -0.81 11.61
C SER A 170 12.18 -0.22 12.78
N ILE A 171 13.51 -0.35 12.70
CA ILE A 171 14.41 0.08 13.77
C ILE A 171 14.97 1.46 13.43
N LEU A 172 14.70 2.43 14.27
CA LEU A 172 15.25 3.78 14.19
C LEU A 172 16.26 4.01 15.32
N SER A 173 17.14 4.99 15.15
CA SER A 173 18.08 5.38 16.20
C SER A 173 17.37 5.88 17.45
N HIS A 174 18.07 5.85 18.57
CA HIS A 174 17.51 6.38 19.84
C HIS A 174 17.04 7.85 19.72
N ASN A 175 17.68 8.64 18.88
CA ASN A 175 17.35 10.05 18.66
C ASN A 175 16.01 10.27 17.97
N ALA A 176 15.40 9.23 17.37
CA ALA A 176 14.05 9.29 16.82
C ALA A 176 12.97 9.44 17.90
N TYR A 177 13.23 8.96 19.12
CA TYR A 177 12.24 8.80 20.18
C TYR A 177 12.31 9.95 21.17
N GLY A 178 11.41 10.91 21.02
CA GLY A 178 11.31 12.06 21.92
C GLY A 178 10.57 11.76 23.23
N ASP A 179 10.85 12.54 24.29
CA ASP A 179 10.21 12.42 25.61
C ASP A 179 8.69 12.65 25.58
N ASN A 180 8.18 13.28 24.53
CA ASN A 180 6.76 13.54 24.30
C ASN A 180 6.01 12.39 23.61
N GLY A 181 6.67 11.25 23.37
CA GLY A 181 6.10 10.10 22.68
C GLY A 181 5.98 10.27 21.13
N VAL A 182 6.47 11.38 20.59
CA VAL A 182 6.54 11.58 19.13
C VAL A 182 7.79 10.90 18.61
N ILE A 183 7.64 10.13 17.53
CA ILE A 183 8.76 9.48 16.84
C ILE A 183 9.05 10.26 15.58
N ASN A 184 10.29 10.76 15.45
CA ASN A 184 10.76 11.51 14.29
C ASN A 184 11.69 10.64 13.44
N PRO A 185 11.28 10.22 12.22
CA PRO A 185 12.10 9.39 11.35
C PRO A 185 13.19 10.16 10.58
N ILE A 186 13.20 11.48 10.64
CA ILE A 186 14.19 12.30 9.91
C ILE A 186 15.58 12.00 10.44
N ASN A 187 16.48 11.59 9.54
CA ASN A 187 17.89 11.29 9.83
C ASN A 187 18.12 10.18 10.88
N THR A 188 17.20 9.21 11.01
CA THR A 188 17.26 8.19 12.09
C THR A 188 17.15 6.74 11.62
N GLY A 189 16.98 6.48 10.33
CA GLY A 189 16.94 5.14 9.75
C GLY A 189 18.33 4.54 9.52
N THR A 190 18.36 3.35 8.92
CA THR A 190 19.58 2.61 8.53
C THR A 190 19.69 2.38 7.03
N GLY A 191 18.66 2.71 6.27
CA GLY A 191 18.51 2.34 4.86
C GLY A 191 19.37 3.14 3.90
N ALA A 192 19.28 2.81 2.61
CA ALA A 192 20.11 3.40 1.55
C ALA A 192 19.85 4.90 1.29
N PHE A 193 18.71 5.43 1.76
CA PHE A 193 18.36 6.85 1.62
C PHE A 193 18.01 7.47 2.97
N VAL A 194 18.60 8.62 3.23
CA VAL A 194 18.38 9.45 4.43
C VAL A 194 17.16 10.33 4.19
N LEU A 195 16.12 10.21 5.00
CA LEU A 195 15.03 11.18 5.02
C LEU A 195 15.54 12.48 5.65
N VAL A 196 15.66 13.55 4.87
CA VAL A 196 16.24 14.83 5.34
C VAL A 196 15.20 15.89 5.61
N ASN A 197 14.05 15.82 4.93
CA ASN A 197 13.01 16.83 5.07
C ASN A 197 11.62 16.29 4.73
N VAL A 198 10.60 16.83 5.43
CA VAL A 198 9.18 16.57 5.17
C VAL A 198 8.42 17.90 5.27
N HIS A 199 7.72 18.26 4.20
CA HIS A 199 6.90 19.47 4.15
C HIS A 199 5.42 19.09 4.31
N GLY A 200 5.00 18.83 5.53
CA GLY A 200 3.61 18.48 5.86
C GLY A 200 3.09 17.29 5.04
N THR A 201 2.00 17.55 4.32
CA THR A 201 1.36 16.56 3.43
C THR A 201 1.67 16.76 1.95
N SER A 202 2.63 17.65 1.61
CA SER A 202 2.91 18.00 0.22
C SER A 202 4.12 17.26 -0.36
N SER A 203 5.23 17.16 0.39
CA SER A 203 6.46 16.57 -0.15
C SER A 203 7.40 16.04 0.92
N ALA A 204 8.35 15.20 0.50
CA ALA A 204 9.48 14.76 1.30
C ALA A 204 10.74 14.72 0.43
N GLN A 205 11.90 14.83 1.05
CA GLN A 205 13.18 14.77 0.38
C GLN A 205 14.12 13.79 1.08
N LEU A 206 14.77 12.93 0.28
CA LEU A 206 15.74 11.97 0.75
C LEU A 206 17.05 12.12 -0.03
N ASN A 207 18.19 11.92 0.64
CA ASN A 207 19.50 11.89 0.04
C ASN A 207 20.08 10.49 0.14
N ARG A 208 20.98 10.12 -0.77
CA ARG A 208 21.76 8.88 -0.67
C ARG A 208 22.56 8.86 0.64
N PHE A 209 22.57 7.70 1.29
CA PHE A 209 23.38 7.46 2.48
C PHE A 209 24.72 6.83 2.08
N GLU A 210 25.79 7.61 2.15
CA GLU A 210 27.12 7.13 1.78
C GLU A 210 27.69 6.07 2.76
N GLY A 211 27.15 6.05 3.99
CA GLY A 211 27.53 5.08 5.03
C GLY A 211 26.65 3.83 5.07
N TYR A 212 25.87 3.57 4.01
CA TYR A 212 24.98 2.40 3.97
C TYR A 212 25.79 1.09 4.09
N TRP A 213 25.32 0.20 4.95
CA TRP A 213 25.98 -1.09 5.23
C TRP A 213 25.94 -2.08 4.04
N GLY A 214 25.03 -1.92 3.11
CA GLY A 214 24.94 -2.64 1.85
C GLY A 214 25.65 -1.91 0.70
N GLU A 215 25.30 -2.22 -0.53
CA GLU A 215 25.79 -1.47 -1.69
C GLU A 215 25.19 -0.05 -1.69
N PRO A 216 26.00 1.00 -1.89
CA PRO A 216 25.52 2.37 -1.97
C PRO A 216 24.43 2.54 -3.02
N ALA A 217 23.46 3.40 -2.76
CA ALA A 217 22.41 3.69 -3.72
C ALA A 217 22.98 4.30 -5.01
N LYS A 218 22.46 3.87 -6.16
CA LYS A 218 22.88 4.40 -7.48
C LYS A 218 22.33 5.81 -7.73
N ALA A 219 21.10 6.10 -7.26
CA ALA A 219 20.52 7.43 -7.31
C ALA A 219 21.12 8.35 -6.23
N ALA A 220 21.22 9.65 -6.51
CA ALA A 220 21.69 10.64 -5.55
C ALA A 220 20.66 10.97 -4.46
N GLY A 221 19.40 10.66 -4.69
CA GLY A 221 18.30 10.90 -3.74
C GLY A 221 16.93 10.74 -4.37
N ILE A 222 15.91 11.03 -3.57
CA ILE A 222 14.50 10.94 -3.96
C ILE A 222 13.81 12.24 -3.59
N ASP A 223 13.10 12.84 -4.54
CA ASP A 223 12.22 13.98 -4.34
C ASP A 223 10.77 13.50 -4.46
N VAL A 224 10.08 13.42 -3.33
CA VAL A 224 8.73 12.88 -3.22
C VAL A 224 7.70 14.00 -3.26
N SER A 225 6.67 13.85 -4.08
CA SER A 225 5.46 14.68 -4.08
C SER A 225 4.27 13.81 -3.71
N PHE A 226 3.45 14.25 -2.76
CA PHE A 226 2.19 13.59 -2.45
C PHE A 226 1.09 14.18 -3.30
N VAL A 227 0.52 13.38 -4.20
CA VAL A 227 -0.46 13.79 -5.19
C VAL A 227 -1.68 12.88 -5.11
N PRO A 228 -2.66 13.15 -4.23
CA PRO A 228 -3.85 12.31 -4.05
C PRO A 228 -4.71 12.20 -5.32
N ASP A 229 -4.74 13.24 -6.15
CA ASP A 229 -5.50 13.23 -7.39
C ASP A 229 -4.86 12.33 -8.46
N GLY A 230 -5.59 11.32 -8.92
CA GLY A 230 -5.08 10.33 -9.87
C GLY A 230 -4.81 10.89 -11.26
N LEU A 231 -5.61 11.85 -11.72
CA LEU A 231 -5.41 12.49 -13.02
C LEU A 231 -4.14 13.34 -13.00
N ALA A 232 -3.91 14.07 -11.90
CA ALA A 232 -2.69 14.85 -11.71
C ALA A 232 -1.45 13.95 -11.69
N ARG A 233 -1.50 12.77 -11.02
CA ARG A 233 -0.38 11.80 -11.04
C ARG A 233 -0.08 11.30 -12.45
N ALA A 234 -1.09 10.85 -13.20
CA ALA A 234 -0.91 10.38 -14.57
C ALA A 234 -0.38 11.50 -15.49
N SER A 235 -0.89 12.74 -15.31
CA SER A 235 -0.42 13.91 -16.04
C SER A 235 1.04 14.23 -15.74
N ALA A 236 1.46 14.11 -14.48
CA ALA A 236 2.84 14.37 -14.06
C ALA A 236 3.83 13.41 -14.76
N LEU A 237 3.48 12.14 -14.94
CA LEU A 237 4.29 11.20 -15.71
C LEU A 237 4.34 11.59 -17.21
N ARG A 238 3.17 11.89 -17.80
CA ARG A 238 3.05 12.27 -19.20
C ARG A 238 3.83 13.53 -19.57
N THR A 239 3.91 14.49 -18.66
CA THR A 239 4.65 15.75 -18.84
C THR A 239 6.11 15.66 -18.39
N HIS A 240 6.57 14.47 -17.98
CA HIS A 240 7.93 14.23 -17.47
C HIS A 240 8.29 15.09 -16.24
N SER A 241 7.30 15.55 -15.48
CA SER A 241 7.54 16.27 -14.22
C SER A 241 7.89 15.32 -13.07
N VAL A 242 7.59 14.02 -13.20
CA VAL A 242 8.03 12.96 -12.30
C VAL A 242 8.59 11.78 -13.09
N ASP A 243 9.38 10.94 -12.41
CA ASP A 243 10.02 9.75 -13.00
C ASP A 243 9.29 8.48 -12.65
N ILE A 244 8.72 8.40 -11.44
CA ILE A 244 7.94 7.26 -10.97
C ILE A 244 6.60 7.76 -10.41
N VAL A 245 5.52 7.03 -10.72
CA VAL A 245 4.18 7.23 -10.15
C VAL A 245 3.72 5.95 -9.49
N GLU A 246 3.37 6.03 -8.21
CA GLU A 246 2.98 4.88 -7.39
C GLU A 246 1.73 4.16 -7.92
N ALA A 247 0.73 4.91 -8.37
CA ALA A 247 -0.53 4.34 -8.85
C ALA A 247 -1.14 5.21 -9.95
N ILE A 248 -1.19 4.69 -11.16
CA ILE A 248 -1.90 5.27 -12.30
C ILE A 248 -3.34 4.77 -12.27
N PRO A 249 -4.36 5.64 -12.36
CA PRO A 249 -5.74 5.21 -12.51
C PRO A 249 -5.94 4.34 -13.75
N VAL A 250 -6.80 3.33 -13.66
CA VAL A 250 -7.13 2.43 -14.77
C VAL A 250 -7.52 3.20 -16.03
N SER A 251 -8.39 4.20 -15.90
CA SER A 251 -8.86 5.05 -17.01
C SER A 251 -7.77 5.90 -17.65
N GLN A 252 -6.64 6.11 -16.98
CA GLN A 252 -5.50 6.90 -17.50
C GLN A 252 -4.43 6.04 -18.17
N ALA A 253 -4.36 4.76 -17.85
CA ALA A 253 -3.35 3.85 -18.39
C ALA A 253 -3.36 3.79 -19.94
N PRO A 254 -4.52 3.71 -20.63
CA PRO A 254 -4.56 3.70 -22.10
C PRO A 254 -4.11 5.02 -22.76
N LEU A 255 -4.03 6.12 -21.99
CA LEU A 255 -3.62 7.44 -22.47
C LEU A 255 -2.11 7.69 -22.36
N LEU A 256 -1.39 6.76 -21.78
CA LEU A 256 0.06 6.79 -21.61
C LEU A 256 0.74 5.86 -22.64
N ASP A 257 2.02 6.09 -22.90
CA ASP A 257 2.82 5.12 -23.64
C ASP A 257 2.83 3.78 -22.88
N PRO A 258 2.47 2.65 -23.52
CA PRO A 258 2.45 1.34 -22.87
C PRO A 258 3.78 0.95 -22.18
N ASN A 259 4.91 1.45 -22.68
CA ASN A 259 6.23 1.17 -22.09
C ASN A 259 6.45 1.88 -20.73
N LEU A 260 5.62 2.87 -20.40
CA LEU A 260 5.68 3.60 -19.12
C LEU A 260 4.72 3.03 -18.06
N VAL A 261 3.93 2.01 -18.43
CA VAL A 261 2.82 1.50 -17.62
C VAL A 261 3.09 0.05 -17.25
N HIS A 262 3.21 -0.24 -15.96
CA HIS A 262 3.52 -1.57 -15.47
C HIS A 262 2.42 -2.06 -14.51
N GLU A 263 1.73 -3.13 -14.91
CA GLU A 263 0.73 -3.78 -14.04
C GLU A 263 1.44 -4.72 -13.06
N VAL A 264 1.25 -4.48 -11.78
CA VAL A 264 1.78 -5.32 -10.72
C VAL A 264 0.63 -6.10 -10.09
N PRO A 265 0.56 -7.44 -10.25
CA PRO A 265 -0.40 -8.26 -9.54
C PRO A 265 -0.16 -8.12 -8.04
N MET A 266 -1.17 -7.68 -7.30
CA MET A 266 -1.02 -7.43 -5.87
C MET A 266 -1.98 -8.28 -5.05
N PRO A 267 -1.62 -8.71 -3.84
CA PRO A 267 -2.54 -9.32 -2.91
C PRO A 267 -3.48 -8.27 -2.32
N ARG A 268 -4.16 -7.53 -3.18
CA ARG A 268 -5.07 -6.44 -2.83
C ARG A 268 -6.47 -6.75 -3.31
N THR A 269 -7.42 -6.74 -2.37
CA THR A 269 -8.81 -7.09 -2.62
C THR A 269 -9.71 -5.89 -2.38
N ASN A 270 -10.51 -5.56 -3.38
CA ASN A 270 -11.59 -4.60 -3.26
C ASN A 270 -12.79 -5.32 -2.62
N THR A 271 -13.13 -4.92 -1.42
CA THR A 271 -14.11 -5.59 -0.57
C THR A 271 -15.17 -4.59 -0.10
N LEU A 272 -16.42 -5.01 -0.13
CA LEU A 272 -17.52 -4.32 0.54
C LEU A 272 -17.66 -4.87 1.95
N TYR A 273 -17.38 -4.03 2.95
CA TYR A 273 -17.57 -4.34 4.36
C TYR A 273 -18.96 -3.89 4.81
N LEU A 274 -19.70 -4.77 5.47
CA LEU A 274 -21.04 -4.53 5.97
C LEU A 274 -21.03 -4.47 7.50
N ASN A 275 -21.59 -3.41 8.07
CA ASN A 275 -21.63 -3.20 9.53
C ASN A 275 -22.56 -4.20 10.21
N THR A 276 -22.01 -5.24 10.82
CA THR A 276 -22.77 -6.33 11.43
C THR A 276 -23.43 -5.97 12.75
N ARG A 277 -23.05 -4.82 13.34
CA ARG A 277 -23.42 -4.48 14.71
C ARG A 277 -24.63 -3.58 14.82
N GLN A 278 -24.89 -2.75 13.82
CA GLN A 278 -25.93 -1.74 13.87
C GLN A 278 -26.56 -1.45 12.49
N GLY A 279 -27.66 -0.70 12.49
CA GLY A 279 -28.37 -0.33 11.27
C GLY A 279 -29.02 -1.53 10.59
N VAL A 280 -29.31 -1.38 9.31
CA VAL A 280 -30.00 -2.41 8.52
C VAL A 280 -29.13 -3.64 8.28
N MET A 281 -27.80 -3.49 8.33
CA MET A 281 -26.83 -4.57 8.12
C MET A 281 -26.63 -5.45 9.35
N ALA A 282 -27.19 -5.11 10.51
CA ALA A 282 -27.23 -6.00 11.66
C ALA A 282 -28.04 -7.28 11.37
N ASP A 283 -29.02 -7.19 10.46
CA ASP A 283 -29.79 -8.35 10.00
C ASP A 283 -29.01 -9.17 8.97
N PRO A 284 -28.66 -10.43 9.27
CA PRO A 284 -27.90 -11.30 8.35
C PRO A 284 -28.68 -11.58 7.04
N ALA A 285 -30.02 -11.59 7.06
CA ALA A 285 -30.80 -11.79 5.84
C ALA A 285 -30.70 -10.57 4.88
N ILE A 286 -30.54 -9.37 5.41
CA ILE A 286 -30.29 -8.15 4.62
C ILE A 286 -28.88 -8.16 4.06
N ARG A 287 -27.87 -8.61 4.81
CA ARG A 287 -26.50 -8.78 4.29
C ARG A 287 -26.46 -9.81 3.15
N ALA A 288 -27.18 -10.93 3.30
CA ALA A 288 -27.31 -11.94 2.24
C ALA A 288 -27.97 -11.35 0.98
N ALA A 289 -28.99 -10.48 1.12
CA ALA A 289 -29.60 -9.79 -0.01
C ALA A 289 -28.62 -8.83 -0.71
N VAL A 290 -27.76 -8.14 0.03
CA VAL A 290 -26.68 -7.31 -0.54
C VAL A 290 -25.70 -8.18 -1.30
N ARG A 291 -25.21 -9.30 -0.73
CA ARG A 291 -24.31 -10.24 -1.39
C ARG A 291 -24.86 -10.70 -2.75
N ASP A 292 -26.13 -11.12 -2.77
CA ASP A 292 -26.78 -11.69 -3.96
C ASP A 292 -27.08 -10.63 -5.03
N ALA A 293 -27.11 -9.35 -4.67
CA ALA A 293 -27.35 -8.23 -5.58
C ALA A 293 -26.09 -7.80 -6.37
N ILE A 294 -24.89 -8.21 -5.95
CA ILE A 294 -23.64 -7.70 -6.52
C ILE A 294 -23.24 -8.48 -7.77
N ASP A 295 -23.21 -7.80 -8.90
CA ASP A 295 -22.61 -8.27 -10.16
C ASP A 295 -21.13 -7.82 -10.23
N ARG A 296 -20.24 -8.73 -9.83
CA ARG A 296 -18.79 -8.51 -9.82
C ARG A 296 -18.22 -8.39 -11.23
N GLU A 297 -18.75 -9.17 -12.18
CA GLU A 297 -18.29 -9.18 -13.56
C GLU A 297 -18.54 -7.83 -14.22
N GLN A 298 -19.69 -7.23 -13.99
CA GLN A 298 -19.97 -5.89 -14.49
C GLN A 298 -18.96 -4.87 -13.95
N ILE A 299 -18.63 -4.90 -12.66
CA ILE A 299 -17.67 -3.98 -12.04
C ILE A 299 -16.28 -4.16 -12.67
N VAL A 300 -15.80 -5.39 -12.80
CA VAL A 300 -14.47 -5.69 -13.39
C VAL A 300 -14.41 -5.26 -14.85
N ASN A 301 -15.45 -5.52 -15.63
CA ASN A 301 -15.46 -5.21 -17.06
C ASN A 301 -15.57 -3.71 -17.35
N THR A 302 -16.31 -2.96 -16.50
CA THR A 302 -16.60 -1.54 -16.73
C THR A 302 -15.64 -0.61 -16.01
N VAL A 303 -15.48 -0.76 -14.69
CA VAL A 303 -14.64 0.16 -13.89
C VAL A 303 -13.16 -0.18 -14.05
N TYR A 304 -12.81 -1.47 -14.07
CA TYR A 304 -11.41 -1.90 -14.15
C TYR A 304 -10.95 -2.26 -15.56
N GLU A 305 -11.79 -2.08 -16.58
CA GLU A 305 -11.45 -2.36 -17.99
C GLU A 305 -10.78 -3.75 -18.15
N LYS A 306 -11.25 -4.75 -17.41
CA LYS A 306 -10.70 -6.12 -17.30
C LYS A 306 -9.29 -6.21 -16.70
N ARG A 307 -8.81 -5.15 -16.04
CA ARG A 307 -7.51 -5.09 -15.34
C ARG A 307 -7.60 -5.50 -13.86
N ALA A 308 -8.53 -6.39 -13.55
CA ALA A 308 -8.72 -6.98 -12.22
C ALA A 308 -9.27 -8.40 -12.36
N ASP A 309 -9.10 -9.21 -11.33
CA ASP A 309 -9.61 -10.57 -11.27
C ASP A 309 -10.87 -10.62 -10.40
N ILE A 310 -11.93 -11.32 -10.84
CA ILE A 310 -13.16 -11.49 -10.05
C ILE A 310 -12.82 -12.26 -8.77
N ALA A 311 -13.19 -11.70 -7.61
CA ALA A 311 -12.88 -12.31 -6.34
C ALA A 311 -13.81 -13.48 -6.01
N GLN A 312 -13.22 -14.59 -5.54
CA GLN A 312 -13.91 -15.76 -4.97
C GLN A 312 -13.74 -15.81 -3.45
N GLY A 313 -12.88 -14.99 -2.88
CA GLY A 313 -12.60 -14.90 -1.46
C GLY A 313 -11.76 -13.67 -1.15
N LEU A 314 -11.31 -13.56 0.10
CA LEU A 314 -10.47 -12.44 0.57
C LEU A 314 -9.07 -12.49 -0.03
N LEU A 315 -8.54 -13.69 -0.26
CA LEU A 315 -7.19 -13.94 -0.74
C LEU A 315 -7.21 -14.21 -2.25
N GLY A 316 -6.48 -13.40 -3.02
CA GLY A 316 -6.48 -13.42 -4.47
C GLY A 316 -5.36 -14.24 -5.12
N PRO A 317 -5.22 -14.16 -6.46
CA PRO A 317 -4.24 -14.93 -7.24
C PRO A 317 -2.78 -14.70 -6.84
N ALA A 318 -2.45 -13.56 -6.25
CA ALA A 318 -1.10 -13.30 -5.71
C ALA A 318 -0.74 -14.21 -4.51
N ILE A 319 -1.71 -14.98 -3.99
CA ILE A 319 -1.54 -16.02 -2.97
C ILE A 319 -2.01 -17.36 -3.56
N PRO A 320 -1.19 -18.05 -4.39
CA PRO A 320 -1.64 -19.16 -5.25
C PRO A 320 -2.20 -20.36 -4.50
N TRP A 321 -1.71 -20.62 -3.27
CA TRP A 321 -2.20 -21.72 -2.45
C TRP A 321 -3.65 -21.51 -1.98
N ALA A 322 -4.09 -20.24 -1.81
CA ALA A 322 -5.43 -19.93 -1.34
C ALA A 322 -6.51 -20.43 -2.31
N ALA A 323 -6.33 -20.21 -3.61
CA ALA A 323 -7.26 -20.70 -4.64
C ALA A 323 -7.35 -22.24 -4.66
N LYS A 324 -6.22 -22.93 -4.41
CA LYS A 324 -6.17 -24.40 -4.41
C LYS A 324 -6.89 -25.02 -3.20
N LEU A 325 -6.87 -24.34 -2.07
CA LEU A 325 -7.42 -24.84 -0.80
C LEU A 325 -8.84 -24.34 -0.51
N ARG A 326 -9.32 -23.36 -1.29
CA ARG A 326 -10.65 -22.77 -1.07
C ARG A 326 -11.75 -23.78 -1.32
N GLN A 327 -12.61 -23.94 -0.32
CA GLN A 327 -13.83 -24.73 -0.42
C GLN A 327 -15.03 -23.83 -0.77
N PRO A 328 -16.06 -24.36 -1.42
CA PRO A 328 -17.29 -23.60 -1.64
C PRO A 328 -17.86 -23.07 -0.33
N ILE A 329 -18.14 -21.76 -0.28
CA ILE A 329 -18.69 -21.12 0.91
C ILE A 329 -20.16 -21.51 1.07
N LYS A 330 -20.50 -22.02 2.24
CA LYS A 330 -21.89 -22.27 2.64
C LYS A 330 -22.41 -21.05 3.37
N HIS A 331 -23.31 -20.33 2.74
CA HIS A 331 -24.00 -19.20 3.37
C HIS A 331 -25.22 -19.73 4.13
N PRO A 332 -25.23 -19.64 5.49
CA PRO A 332 -26.30 -20.23 6.29
C PRO A 332 -27.61 -19.46 6.21
N THR A 333 -27.54 -18.17 5.87
CA THR A 333 -28.70 -17.28 5.88
C THR A 333 -29.17 -17.02 4.45
N PRO A 334 -30.44 -17.30 4.13
CA PRO A 334 -31.01 -16.93 2.84
C PRO A 334 -31.22 -15.41 2.75
N ALA A 335 -31.22 -14.87 1.53
CA ALA A 335 -31.47 -13.47 1.28
C ALA A 335 -32.89 -13.08 1.72
N GLY A 336 -32.96 -11.98 2.49
CA GLY A 336 -34.21 -11.34 2.89
C GLY A 336 -34.71 -10.35 1.84
N HIS A 337 -35.87 -9.76 2.10
CA HIS A 337 -36.42 -8.71 1.25
C HIS A 337 -35.95 -7.33 1.72
N PRO A 338 -35.34 -6.53 0.86
CA PRO A 338 -34.86 -5.18 1.20
C PRO A 338 -35.95 -4.21 1.66
N ASN A 339 -37.17 -4.30 1.09
CA ASN A 339 -38.32 -3.47 1.43
C ASN A 339 -38.05 -1.95 1.48
N GLY A 340 -37.17 -1.47 0.61
CA GLY A 340 -36.74 -0.07 0.57
C GLY A 340 -35.83 0.37 1.73
N ALA A 341 -35.18 -0.56 2.42
CA ALA A 341 -34.20 -0.24 3.46
C ALA A 341 -33.14 0.73 2.92
N ILE A 342 -32.78 1.70 3.74
CA ILE A 342 -31.79 2.73 3.37
C ILE A 342 -30.41 2.25 3.77
N ILE A 343 -29.48 2.24 2.82
CA ILE A 343 -28.05 1.92 3.01
C ILE A 343 -27.22 3.18 2.85
N THR A 344 -26.40 3.51 3.83
CA THR A 344 -25.33 4.48 3.69
C THR A 344 -24.07 3.76 3.21
N LEU A 345 -23.79 3.88 1.91
CA LEU A 345 -22.62 3.31 1.24
C LEU A 345 -21.49 4.33 1.18
N ALA A 346 -20.35 4.03 1.76
CA ALA A 346 -19.22 4.95 1.85
C ALA A 346 -17.97 4.41 1.17
N THR A 347 -17.13 5.32 0.67
CA THR A 347 -15.80 5.03 0.13
C THR A 347 -14.96 6.31 0.07
N PHE A 348 -13.77 6.24 -0.53
CA PHE A 348 -12.83 7.35 -0.59
C PHE A 348 -12.33 7.65 -2.02
N THR A 349 -11.82 8.87 -2.22
CA THR A 349 -11.44 9.41 -3.54
C THR A 349 -10.03 9.10 -3.96
N ASP A 350 -9.14 8.79 -3.01
CA ASP A 350 -7.69 8.63 -3.27
C ASP A 350 -7.39 7.50 -4.27
N ARG A 351 -8.28 6.52 -4.39
CA ARG A 351 -8.33 5.55 -5.49
C ARG A 351 -9.51 5.87 -6.38
N THR A 352 -9.23 6.34 -7.59
CA THR A 352 -10.22 6.88 -8.53
C THR A 352 -11.34 5.90 -8.87
N GLU A 353 -11.04 4.60 -8.91
CA GLU A 353 -11.95 3.53 -9.24
C GLU A 353 -13.03 3.32 -8.16
N LEU A 354 -12.71 3.58 -6.88
CA LEU A 354 -13.63 3.27 -5.78
C LEU A 354 -14.94 4.09 -5.81
N PRO A 355 -14.93 5.41 -6.09
CA PRO A 355 -16.18 6.14 -6.30
C PRO A 355 -17.01 5.59 -7.47
N GLU A 356 -16.36 5.12 -8.54
CA GLU A 356 -17.06 4.51 -9.68
C GLU A 356 -17.67 3.16 -9.27
N VAL A 357 -16.95 2.32 -8.54
CA VAL A 357 -17.49 1.08 -7.94
C VAL A 357 -18.70 1.38 -7.09
N ALA A 358 -18.66 2.45 -6.28
CA ALA A 358 -19.79 2.84 -5.44
C ALA A 358 -21.05 3.22 -6.27
N VAL A 359 -20.87 3.85 -7.44
CA VAL A 359 -21.99 4.16 -8.35
C VAL A 359 -22.62 2.88 -8.88
N TYR A 360 -21.84 1.92 -9.37
CA TYR A 360 -22.35 0.63 -9.86
C TYR A 360 -23.04 -0.17 -8.75
N LEU A 361 -22.44 -0.25 -7.56
CA LEU A 361 -23.05 -0.91 -6.41
C LEU A 361 -24.39 -0.23 -6.01
N ALA A 362 -24.43 1.09 -5.97
CA ALA A 362 -25.66 1.81 -5.66
C ALA A 362 -26.76 1.50 -6.67
N GLN A 363 -26.43 1.37 -7.95
CA GLN A 363 -27.37 0.98 -8.99
C GLN A 363 -27.87 -0.45 -8.78
N GLN A 364 -26.98 -1.43 -8.58
CA GLN A 364 -27.30 -2.84 -8.37
C GLN A 364 -28.16 -3.02 -7.12
N LEU A 365 -27.80 -2.38 -6.01
CA LEU A 365 -28.57 -2.42 -4.77
C LEU A 365 -29.96 -1.75 -4.91
N THR A 366 -30.04 -0.66 -5.69
CA THR A 366 -31.34 -0.02 -5.96
C THR A 366 -32.26 -0.93 -6.79
N GLN A 367 -31.70 -1.63 -7.77
CA GLN A 367 -32.44 -2.63 -8.56
C GLN A 367 -32.91 -3.81 -7.69
N ALA A 368 -32.15 -4.18 -6.67
CA ALA A 368 -32.52 -5.19 -5.68
C ALA A 368 -33.59 -4.72 -4.66
N GLY A 369 -33.97 -3.44 -4.67
CA GLY A 369 -35.00 -2.88 -3.81
C GLY A 369 -34.52 -2.11 -2.59
N PHE A 370 -33.23 -1.78 -2.51
CA PHE A 370 -32.68 -0.88 -1.49
C PHE A 370 -32.82 0.59 -1.90
N LYS A 371 -32.62 1.49 -0.94
CA LYS A 371 -32.35 2.92 -1.18
C LYS A 371 -30.91 3.21 -0.76
N VAL A 372 -30.09 3.77 -1.64
CA VAL A 372 -28.68 3.97 -1.36
C VAL A 372 -28.34 5.46 -1.25
N ARG A 373 -27.68 5.82 -0.15
CA ARG A 373 -27.07 7.13 0.05
C ARG A 373 -25.55 6.96 0.03
N GLN A 374 -24.89 7.59 -0.93
CA GLN A 374 -23.44 7.53 -1.07
C GLN A 374 -22.76 8.63 -0.25
N VAL A 375 -21.62 8.27 0.38
CA VAL A 375 -20.70 9.19 1.08
C VAL A 375 -19.29 8.93 0.55
N VAL A 376 -18.71 9.96 -0.05
CA VAL A 376 -17.38 9.89 -0.64
C VAL A 376 -16.54 11.04 -0.12
N ARG A 377 -15.36 10.75 0.45
CA ARG A 377 -14.42 11.74 1.00
C ARG A 377 -12.98 11.26 0.74
N GLU A 378 -12.00 12.09 1.02
CA GLU A 378 -10.61 11.64 1.10
C GLU A 378 -10.42 10.62 2.24
N TYR A 379 -9.51 9.67 2.05
CA TYR A 379 -9.30 8.58 3.01
C TYR A 379 -8.96 9.09 4.42
N SER A 380 -8.09 10.10 4.49
CA SER A 380 -7.70 10.74 5.76
C SER A 380 -8.87 11.33 6.56
N GLN A 381 -9.98 11.64 5.90
CA GLN A 381 -11.17 12.25 6.51
C GLN A 381 -12.28 11.25 6.81
N ILE A 382 -12.23 10.04 6.24
CA ILE A 382 -13.33 9.07 6.35
C ILE A 382 -12.97 7.84 7.18
N GLU A 383 -11.67 7.50 7.32
CA GLU A 383 -11.20 6.29 7.99
C GLU A 383 -11.71 6.17 9.44
N ALA A 384 -11.59 7.25 10.23
CA ALA A 384 -12.05 7.25 11.61
C ALA A 384 -13.57 7.02 11.74
N ASP A 385 -14.36 7.56 10.81
CA ASP A 385 -15.80 7.36 10.77
C ASP A 385 -16.16 5.93 10.36
N ALA A 386 -15.41 5.33 9.44
CA ALA A 386 -15.57 3.93 9.05
C ALA A 386 -15.26 2.98 10.21
N LEU A 387 -14.14 3.19 10.90
CA LEU A 387 -13.74 2.41 12.08
C LEU A 387 -14.71 2.58 13.26
N ALA A 388 -15.35 3.75 13.39
CA ALA A 388 -16.41 3.99 14.38
C ALA A 388 -17.76 3.37 13.98
N GLY A 389 -17.86 2.70 12.83
CA GLY A 389 -19.09 2.04 12.34
C GLY A 389 -20.20 3.03 11.93
N LYS A 390 -19.85 4.23 11.47
CA LYS A 390 -20.86 5.26 11.09
C LYS A 390 -21.56 4.97 9.76
N PHE A 391 -21.11 3.98 9.00
CA PHE A 391 -21.67 3.62 7.71
C PHE A 391 -22.28 2.21 7.76
N ASP A 392 -23.31 1.96 6.96
CA ASP A 392 -23.89 0.62 6.82
C ASP A 392 -23.00 -0.28 5.97
N ALA A 393 -22.38 0.30 4.95
CA ALA A 393 -21.48 -0.38 4.01
C ALA A 393 -20.29 0.51 3.64
N PHE A 394 -19.10 -0.08 3.56
CA PHE A 394 -17.88 0.63 3.22
C PHE A 394 -17.08 -0.15 2.16
N ILE A 395 -16.70 0.52 1.07
CA ILE A 395 -15.84 -0.07 0.05
C ILE A 395 -14.39 0.26 0.37
N LEU A 396 -13.55 -0.76 0.49
CA LEU A 396 -12.12 -0.62 0.75
C LEU A 396 -11.29 -1.52 -0.18
N SER A 397 -10.25 -0.95 -0.75
CA SER A 397 -9.18 -1.69 -1.40
C SER A 397 -8.15 -2.09 -0.33
N ARG A 398 -8.09 -3.36 0.03
CA ARG A 398 -7.33 -3.87 1.17
C ARG A 398 -6.18 -4.78 0.75
N ALA A 399 -4.96 -4.42 1.12
CA ALA A 399 -3.81 -5.32 0.97
C ALA A 399 -3.83 -6.39 2.07
N THR A 400 -3.75 -7.66 1.69
CA THR A 400 -4.03 -8.80 2.57
C THR A 400 -2.79 -9.44 3.20
N VAL A 401 -1.59 -9.14 2.67
CA VAL A 401 -0.31 -9.68 3.18
C VAL A 401 0.76 -8.60 3.34
N LEU A 402 0.35 -7.34 3.42
CA LEU A 402 1.23 -6.19 3.47
C LEU A 402 2.14 -6.22 4.72
N ASP A 403 1.58 -6.58 5.88
CA ASP A 403 2.24 -6.45 7.17
C ASP A 403 3.34 -7.50 7.39
N SER A 404 3.07 -8.78 7.11
CA SER A 404 4.00 -9.87 7.45
C SER A 404 4.20 -10.91 6.36
N GLY A 405 3.61 -10.70 5.18
CA GLY A 405 3.55 -11.74 4.15
C GLY A 405 2.59 -12.89 4.48
N ASP A 406 1.94 -12.85 5.66
CA ASP A 406 0.99 -13.85 6.13
C ASP A 406 -0.39 -13.23 6.31
N PRO A 407 -1.48 -13.83 5.79
CA PRO A 407 -2.80 -13.22 5.84
C PRO A 407 -3.46 -13.23 7.22
N VAL A 408 -2.99 -14.02 8.19
CA VAL A 408 -3.59 -14.10 9.55
C VAL A 408 -3.59 -12.75 10.23
N ALA A 409 -2.48 -12.00 10.14
CA ALA A 409 -2.39 -10.67 10.77
C ALA A 409 -3.45 -9.71 10.22
N TYR A 410 -3.65 -9.72 8.90
CA TYR A 410 -4.71 -8.95 8.25
C TYR A 410 -6.09 -9.42 8.71
N MET A 411 -6.36 -10.74 8.65
CA MET A 411 -7.68 -11.28 8.98
C MET A 411 -8.03 -11.04 10.45
N TYR A 412 -7.05 -11.16 11.35
CA TYR A 412 -7.23 -10.86 12.78
C TYR A 412 -7.56 -9.38 12.98
N SER A 413 -6.78 -8.49 12.38
CA SER A 413 -6.99 -7.04 12.47
C SER A 413 -8.36 -6.59 11.96
N ASP A 414 -8.81 -7.15 10.85
CA ASP A 414 -10.02 -6.68 10.17
C ASP A 414 -11.30 -7.40 10.64
N PHE A 415 -11.22 -8.60 11.21
CA PHE A 415 -12.39 -9.46 11.46
C PHE A 415 -12.51 -10.04 12.87
N SER A 416 -11.48 -9.93 13.74
CA SER A 416 -11.62 -10.37 15.12
C SER A 416 -12.34 -9.35 15.99
N CYS A 417 -12.90 -9.81 17.11
CA CYS A 417 -13.55 -8.94 18.10
C CYS A 417 -12.61 -7.86 18.65
N LYS A 418 -11.30 -8.12 18.68
CA LYS A 418 -10.26 -7.22 19.20
C LYS A 418 -9.43 -6.57 18.10
N GLY A 419 -9.81 -6.77 16.84
CA GLY A 419 -9.08 -6.20 15.70
C GLY A 419 -9.13 -4.67 15.67
N SER A 420 -7.99 -4.04 15.42
CA SER A 420 -7.86 -2.57 15.41
C SER A 420 -8.41 -1.93 14.14
N PHE A 421 -8.66 -2.73 13.09
CA PHE A 421 -9.13 -2.26 11.80
C PHE A 421 -10.46 -2.88 11.36
N ASN A 422 -11.33 -3.22 12.31
CA ASN A 422 -12.58 -3.95 12.08
C ASN A 422 -13.71 -3.01 11.63
N ILE A 423 -13.70 -2.61 10.37
CA ILE A 423 -14.74 -1.74 9.75
C ILE A 423 -16.11 -2.40 9.76
N ALA A 424 -16.17 -3.72 9.56
CA ALA A 424 -17.41 -4.47 9.58
C ALA A 424 -18.04 -4.60 10.99
N GLN A 425 -17.33 -4.18 12.04
CA GLN A 425 -17.74 -4.35 13.44
C GLN A 425 -18.09 -5.81 13.76
N LEU A 426 -17.45 -6.76 13.06
CA LEU A 426 -17.68 -8.19 13.21
C LEU A 426 -17.11 -8.69 14.55
N CYS A 427 -17.91 -9.43 15.30
CA CYS A 427 -17.45 -10.07 16.52
C CYS A 427 -18.16 -11.41 16.70
N GLN A 428 -17.48 -12.49 16.32
CA GLN A 428 -17.98 -13.85 16.43
C GLN A 428 -16.86 -14.75 16.99
N LEU A 429 -17.15 -15.48 18.06
CA LEU A 429 -16.17 -16.29 18.78
C LEU A 429 -15.61 -17.44 17.95
N ASP A 430 -16.38 -18.00 17.04
CA ASP A 430 -15.92 -19.06 16.12
C ASP A 430 -14.88 -18.54 15.13
N ILE A 431 -15.02 -17.30 14.67
CA ILE A 431 -14.03 -16.63 13.83
C ILE A 431 -12.77 -16.33 14.64
N ASP A 432 -12.91 -15.74 15.84
CA ASP A 432 -11.77 -15.48 16.72
C ASP A 432 -10.98 -16.76 17.00
N ASN A 433 -11.66 -17.84 17.39
CA ASN A 433 -11.02 -19.14 17.64
C ASN A 433 -10.33 -19.74 16.41
N ALA A 434 -10.93 -19.58 15.22
CA ALA A 434 -10.32 -20.03 13.97
C ALA A 434 -9.05 -19.24 13.63
N LEU A 435 -9.06 -17.93 13.85
CA LEU A 435 -7.90 -17.07 13.64
C LEU A 435 -6.79 -17.32 14.66
N GLU A 436 -7.14 -17.55 15.93
CA GLU A 436 -6.19 -17.94 16.98
C GLU A 436 -5.54 -19.28 16.64
N LYS A 437 -6.34 -20.30 16.29
CA LYS A 437 -5.81 -21.59 15.83
C LYS A 437 -4.85 -21.44 14.65
N ALA A 438 -5.22 -20.64 13.63
CA ALA A 438 -4.34 -20.39 12.50
C ALA A 438 -3.05 -19.68 12.90
N SER A 439 -3.09 -18.79 13.91
CA SER A 439 -1.91 -18.05 14.39
C SER A 439 -0.90 -18.94 15.12
N GLU A 440 -1.36 -20.00 15.77
CA GLU A 440 -0.52 -20.94 16.56
C GLU A 440 0.22 -21.95 15.69
N LEU A 441 -0.25 -22.20 14.47
CA LEU A 441 0.32 -23.19 13.57
C LEU A 441 1.60 -22.65 12.89
N PRO A 442 2.65 -23.49 12.75
CA PRO A 442 3.82 -23.12 11.98
C PRO A 442 3.49 -22.97 10.49
N ALA A 443 4.35 -22.29 9.74
CA ALA A 443 4.22 -22.17 8.29
C ALA A 443 4.10 -23.57 7.63
N GLY A 444 3.17 -23.71 6.68
CA GLY A 444 2.93 -24.96 5.98
C GLY A 444 1.45 -25.20 5.65
N LEU A 445 1.17 -26.39 5.10
CA LEU A 445 -0.15 -26.73 4.58
C LEU A 445 -1.25 -26.69 5.66
N GLU A 446 -0.96 -27.16 6.88
CA GLU A 446 -1.94 -27.17 7.98
C GLU A 446 -2.35 -25.76 8.36
N ARG A 447 -1.39 -24.82 8.43
CA ARG A 447 -1.67 -23.40 8.64
C ARG A 447 -2.48 -22.81 7.49
N GLN A 448 -2.10 -23.09 6.25
CA GLN A 448 -2.81 -22.61 5.07
C GLN A 448 -4.28 -23.07 5.07
N GLN A 449 -4.53 -24.32 5.46
CA GLN A 449 -5.89 -24.85 5.59
C GLN A 449 -6.66 -24.13 6.71
N ALA A 450 -6.05 -23.93 7.87
CA ALA A 450 -6.67 -23.20 8.98
C ALA A 450 -7.01 -21.74 8.60
N ILE A 451 -6.17 -21.10 7.81
CA ILE A 451 -6.44 -19.75 7.24
C ILE A 451 -7.68 -19.80 6.34
N MET A 452 -7.78 -20.78 5.45
CA MET A 452 -8.94 -20.92 4.57
C MET A 452 -10.22 -21.29 5.31
N ASP A 453 -10.13 -22.03 6.40
CA ASP A 453 -11.26 -22.33 7.29
C ASP A 453 -11.77 -21.03 7.96
N ALA A 454 -10.85 -20.16 8.43
CA ALA A 454 -11.19 -18.85 8.98
C ALA A 454 -11.80 -17.92 7.90
N GLU A 455 -11.22 -17.91 6.67
CA GLU A 455 -11.78 -17.16 5.53
C GLU A 455 -13.24 -17.60 5.27
N ALA A 456 -13.49 -18.91 5.29
CA ALA A 456 -14.83 -19.45 5.04
C ALA A 456 -15.87 -18.98 6.07
N LEU A 457 -15.50 -18.92 7.36
CA LEU A 457 -16.38 -18.41 8.43
C LEU A 457 -16.65 -16.90 8.25
N ILE A 458 -15.63 -16.11 7.94
CA ILE A 458 -15.77 -14.67 7.69
C ILE A 458 -16.73 -14.43 6.52
N LEU A 459 -16.53 -15.14 5.40
CA LEU A 459 -17.38 -15.00 4.22
C LEU A 459 -18.80 -15.50 4.46
N ALA A 460 -18.98 -16.58 5.22
CA ALA A 460 -20.30 -17.12 5.59
C ALA A 460 -21.13 -16.15 6.43
N SER A 461 -20.49 -15.20 7.14
CA SER A 461 -21.15 -14.15 7.92
C SER A 461 -21.74 -13.04 7.06
N ASP A 462 -21.36 -12.95 5.79
CA ASP A 462 -21.64 -11.84 4.87
C ASP A 462 -21.21 -10.46 5.42
N ALA A 463 -20.26 -10.43 6.36
CA ALA A 463 -19.69 -9.19 6.88
C ALA A 463 -18.71 -8.53 5.87
N ALA A 464 -18.09 -9.35 5.03
CA ALA A 464 -17.19 -8.94 3.97
C ALA A 464 -17.58 -9.62 2.66
N ILE A 465 -17.75 -8.82 1.63
CA ILE A 465 -18.08 -9.29 0.28
C ILE A 465 -16.92 -8.89 -0.64
N PRO A 466 -15.94 -9.78 -0.86
CA PRO A 466 -14.87 -9.52 -1.81
C PRO A 466 -15.45 -9.44 -3.23
N MET A 467 -15.07 -8.38 -3.95
CA MET A 467 -15.61 -8.12 -5.29
C MET A 467 -14.61 -8.45 -6.37
N LEU A 468 -13.37 -7.99 -6.21
CA LEU A 468 -12.30 -8.20 -7.18
C LEU A 468 -10.92 -8.11 -6.51
N HIS A 469 -9.91 -8.67 -7.17
CA HIS A 469 -8.51 -8.50 -6.82
C HIS A 469 -7.86 -7.53 -7.78
N GLU A 470 -7.27 -6.46 -7.24
CA GLU A 470 -6.69 -5.38 -8.02
C GLU A 470 -5.29 -5.72 -8.55
N ARG A 471 -4.95 -5.09 -9.67
CA ARG A 471 -3.58 -4.91 -10.11
C ARG A 471 -3.25 -3.43 -9.96
N VAL A 472 -2.13 -3.10 -9.31
CA VAL A 472 -1.67 -1.72 -9.26
C VAL A 472 -0.91 -1.41 -10.55
N ILE A 473 -1.20 -0.26 -11.13
CA ILE A 473 -0.54 0.23 -12.31
C ILE A 473 0.53 1.22 -11.87
N GLN A 474 1.78 0.80 -11.89
CA GLN A 474 2.93 1.66 -11.62
C GLN A 474 3.35 2.38 -12.90
N GLY A 475 3.56 3.69 -12.80
CA GLY A 475 4.07 4.49 -13.90
C GLY A 475 5.57 4.72 -13.74
N GLU A 476 6.35 4.48 -14.80
CA GLU A 476 7.80 4.69 -14.81
C GLU A 476 8.22 5.42 -16.09
N SER A 477 9.02 6.47 -15.97
CA SER A 477 9.60 7.13 -17.15
C SER A 477 10.58 6.21 -17.88
N ALA A 478 10.79 6.43 -19.17
CA ALA A 478 11.69 5.62 -19.99
C ALA A 478 13.16 5.63 -19.51
N TYR A 479 13.51 6.51 -18.60
CA TYR A 479 14.85 6.62 -18.01
C TYR A 479 15.02 5.84 -16.71
N VAL A 480 13.94 5.46 -16.05
CA VAL A 480 13.99 4.68 -14.80
C VAL A 480 14.55 3.28 -15.05
N ARG A 481 15.44 2.85 -14.17
CA ARG A 481 15.99 1.50 -14.15
C ARG A 481 15.84 0.92 -12.77
N HIS A 482 15.47 -0.36 -12.70
CA HIS A 482 15.36 -1.13 -11.47
C HIS A 482 14.46 -0.49 -10.41
N ALA A 483 13.36 0.16 -10.82
CA ALA A 483 12.29 0.44 -9.88
C ALA A 483 11.66 -0.88 -9.41
N ASP A 484 11.41 -1.01 -8.13
CA ASP A 484 10.82 -2.21 -7.59
C ASP A 484 9.32 -2.26 -7.89
N ARG A 485 8.85 -3.42 -8.35
CA ARG A 485 7.44 -3.73 -8.58
C ARG A 485 7.00 -4.78 -7.58
N ASP A 486 7.18 -4.43 -6.30
CA ASP A 486 6.95 -5.34 -5.19
C ASP A 486 5.45 -5.65 -5.02
N PRO A 487 5.03 -6.93 -5.17
CA PRO A 487 3.63 -7.32 -4.98
C PRO A 487 3.12 -7.10 -3.56
N ARG A 488 3.99 -6.80 -2.58
CA ARG A 488 3.60 -6.49 -1.20
C ARG A 488 3.65 -5.00 -0.88
N GLU A 489 3.89 -4.14 -1.88
CA GLU A 489 3.95 -2.68 -1.73
C GLU A 489 4.97 -2.19 -0.67
N ARG A 490 6.02 -2.95 -0.40
CA ARG A 490 7.02 -2.62 0.62
C ARG A 490 8.17 -1.81 0.09
N THR A 491 8.59 -2.09 -1.14
CA THR A 491 9.69 -1.41 -1.81
C THR A 491 9.23 -0.81 -3.13
N LEU A 492 9.62 0.41 -3.42
CA LEU A 492 9.36 1.09 -4.68
C LEU A 492 10.67 1.61 -5.27
N ILE A 493 11.53 2.17 -4.43
CA ILE A 493 12.86 2.65 -4.77
C ILE A 493 13.84 1.98 -3.84
N SER A 494 14.77 1.21 -4.40
CA SER A 494 15.88 0.57 -3.68
C SER A 494 17.20 1.22 -4.01
N ASN A 495 18.28 0.72 -3.40
CA ASN A 495 19.64 1.14 -3.73
C ASN A 495 20.04 0.85 -5.19
N GLN A 496 19.32 -0.05 -5.87
CA GLN A 496 19.58 -0.38 -7.28
C GLN A 496 18.83 0.53 -8.25
N THR A 497 17.81 1.26 -7.80
CA THR A 497 17.00 2.16 -8.65
C THR A 497 17.81 3.39 -9.05
N TYR A 498 17.79 3.74 -10.35
CA TYR A 498 18.48 4.93 -10.86
C TYR A 498 17.86 5.46 -12.16
N LEU A 499 18.29 6.65 -12.58
CA LEU A 499 17.94 7.24 -13.87
C LEU A 499 19.10 7.00 -14.86
N SER A 500 18.79 6.32 -15.98
CA SER A 500 19.73 6.13 -17.08
C SER A 500 19.73 7.36 -18.01
N THR A 501 20.87 7.69 -18.56
CA THR A 501 20.99 8.71 -19.63
C THR A 501 20.60 8.17 -21.01
N ILE A 502 20.41 6.86 -21.14
CA ILE A 502 20.14 6.16 -22.38
C ILE A 502 18.73 5.54 -22.32
N ILE A 503 17.89 5.82 -23.32
CA ILE A 503 16.62 5.13 -23.50
C ILE A 503 16.91 3.77 -24.15
N GLU A 504 16.58 2.67 -23.48
CA GLU A 504 16.55 1.35 -24.11
C GLU A 504 15.28 1.24 -24.94
N THR A 505 15.41 1.30 -26.26
CA THR A 505 14.31 0.93 -27.13
C THR A 505 14.16 -0.59 -27.09
N SER A 506 13.05 -1.08 -26.55
CA SER A 506 12.69 -2.50 -26.64
C SER A 506 12.67 -2.92 -28.10
N LYS A 507 13.49 -3.92 -28.45
CA LYS A 507 13.45 -4.58 -29.77
C LYS A 507 12.25 -5.49 -29.87
#